data_20f69551eb89c6383df6cd433ea1ee85
#
_entry.id   20f69551eb89c6383df6cd433ea1ee85
#
_cell.length_a   1.000
_cell.length_b   1.000
_cell.length_c   1.000
_cell.angle_alpha   90.00
_cell.angle_beta   90.00
_cell.angle_gamma   90.00
#
_symmetry.space_group_name_H-M   'P 1'
#
loop_
_entity.id
_entity.type
_entity.pdbx_description
1 polymer ?
#
loop_
_entity_poly.entity_id
_entity_poly.type
_entity_poly.pdbx_seq_one_letter_code
_entity_poly.pdbx_strand_id
1 'polypeptide(L)'
;FFGWAMGRLDMIHIDRSQRARAFAKVVQQGRRLMQEGVWVIMFPEGTRIPRGQKGEYKTGGTRLAIAAGVPVIPIAVTSARCWPTKAFIKKPGVVDISIGQAIPSVGRSAEELMLEVENWIEAEMHRLDPEAYPAKH
;
A
#
# COMPACT_ATOMS: atom_id res chain seq x y z
N PHE A 1 25.20 -1.07 -6.80
CA PHE A 1 24.65 -2.11 -7.71
C PHE A 1 23.13 -2.18 -7.63
N PHE A 2 22.56 -2.27 -6.42
CA PHE A 2 21.11 -2.42 -6.22
C PHE A 2 20.30 -1.19 -6.68
N GLY A 3 20.79 0.03 -6.41
CA GLY A 3 20.10 1.27 -6.81
C GLY A 3 20.04 1.49 -8.32
N TRP A 4 21.05 1.01 -9.06
CA TRP A 4 21.08 1.08 -10.52
C TRP A 4 20.08 0.09 -11.17
N ALA A 5 19.96 -1.11 -10.62
CA ALA A 5 18.99 -2.10 -11.07
C ALA A 5 17.55 -1.63 -10.83
N MET A 6 17.28 -0.98 -9.69
CA MET A 6 15.97 -0.41 -9.36
C MET A 6 15.56 0.74 -10.29
N GLY A 7 16.53 1.56 -10.74
CA GLY A 7 16.27 2.64 -11.71
C GLY A 7 15.84 2.15 -13.10
N ARG A 8 16.12 0.88 -13.44
CA ARG A 8 15.71 0.25 -14.70
C ARG A 8 14.32 -0.38 -14.66
N LEU A 9 13.72 -0.50 -13.46
CA LEU A 9 12.43 -1.15 -13.24
C LEU A 9 11.28 -0.16 -13.05
N ASP A 10 11.44 1.10 -13.49
CA ASP A 10 10.47 2.20 -13.29
C ASP A 10 9.99 2.35 -11.84
N MET A 11 10.84 1.95 -10.87
CA MET A 11 10.53 2.10 -9.46
C MET A 11 10.69 3.55 -9.02
N ILE A 12 9.68 4.08 -8.35
CA ILE A 12 9.73 5.43 -7.79
C ILE A 12 10.63 5.40 -6.55
N HIS A 13 11.83 5.95 -6.68
CA HIS A 13 12.78 6.03 -5.56
C HIS A 13 12.46 7.26 -4.69
N ILE A 14 12.25 7.02 -3.39
CA ILE A 14 11.97 8.06 -2.41
C ILE A 14 13.22 8.28 -1.55
N ASP A 15 13.84 9.45 -1.67
CA ASP A 15 14.85 9.90 -0.70
C ASP A 15 14.13 10.41 0.57
N ARG A 16 14.22 9.65 1.64
CA ARG A 16 13.54 9.95 2.91
C ARG A 16 14.12 11.16 3.66
N SER A 17 15.31 11.62 3.26
CA SER A 17 15.98 12.77 3.90
C SER A 17 15.36 14.13 3.51
N GLN A 18 14.68 14.19 2.35
CA GLN A 18 14.07 15.41 1.83
C GLN A 18 12.56 15.23 1.58
N ARG A 19 11.79 15.01 2.65
CA ARG A 19 10.36 14.61 2.59
C ARG A 19 9.48 15.39 1.61
N ALA A 20 9.53 16.73 1.59
CA ALA A 20 8.67 17.53 0.73
C ALA A 20 9.08 17.47 -0.75
N ARG A 21 10.37 17.57 -1.06
CA ARG A 21 10.90 17.46 -2.43
C ARG A 21 10.78 16.05 -2.99
N ALA A 22 10.98 15.04 -2.12
CA ALA A 22 10.79 13.64 -2.49
C ALA A 22 9.33 13.35 -2.89
N PHE A 23 8.36 13.88 -2.14
CA PHE A 23 6.95 13.70 -2.46
C PHE A 23 6.57 14.37 -3.80
N ALA A 24 7.05 15.58 -4.10
CA ALA A 24 6.80 16.24 -5.39
C ALA A 24 7.32 15.41 -6.57
N LYS A 25 8.51 14.81 -6.45
CA LYS A 25 9.03 13.86 -7.45
C LYS A 25 8.16 12.61 -7.61
N VAL A 26 7.70 12.03 -6.50
CA VAL A 26 6.78 10.88 -6.52
C VAL A 26 5.49 11.22 -7.26
N VAL A 27 4.90 12.38 -6.98
CA VAL A 27 3.69 12.84 -7.67
C VAL A 27 3.93 13.03 -9.15
N GLN A 28 5.03 13.68 -9.53
CA GLN A 28 5.36 13.93 -10.94
C GLN A 28 5.58 12.60 -11.72
N GLN A 29 6.40 11.71 -11.18
CA GLN A 29 6.67 10.41 -11.80
C GLN A 29 5.44 9.51 -11.83
N GLY A 30 4.71 9.45 -10.70
CA GLY A 30 3.49 8.63 -10.59
C GLY A 30 2.41 9.08 -11.57
N ARG A 31 2.19 10.40 -11.71
CA ARG A 31 1.24 10.93 -12.70
C ARG A 31 1.62 10.52 -14.12
N ARG A 32 2.90 10.64 -14.48
CA ARG A 32 3.38 10.24 -15.81
C ARG A 32 3.13 8.76 -16.07
N LEU A 33 3.55 7.90 -15.13
CA LEU A 33 3.37 6.46 -15.26
C LEU A 33 1.89 6.07 -15.37
N MET A 34 1.02 6.67 -14.57
CA MET A 34 -0.42 6.40 -14.62
C MET A 34 -1.07 6.91 -15.92
N GLN A 35 -0.59 8.02 -16.51
CA GLN A 35 -1.02 8.49 -17.82
C GLN A 35 -0.57 7.53 -18.96
N GLU A 36 0.55 6.85 -18.77
CA GLU A 36 1.04 5.80 -19.67
C GLU A 36 0.36 4.43 -19.42
N GLY A 37 -0.64 4.36 -18.54
CA GLY A 37 -1.38 3.14 -18.22
C GLY A 37 -0.67 2.21 -17.23
N VAL A 38 0.39 2.67 -16.59
CA VAL A 38 1.16 1.88 -15.61
C VAL A 38 0.50 1.99 -14.23
N TRP A 39 0.30 0.86 -13.57
CA TRP A 39 -0.21 0.79 -12.21
C TRP A 39 0.86 1.17 -11.20
N VAL A 40 0.49 2.00 -10.23
CA VAL A 40 1.37 2.35 -9.11
C VAL A 40 0.91 1.60 -7.86
N ILE A 41 1.75 0.68 -7.39
CA ILE A 41 1.50 -0.09 -6.15
C ILE A 41 2.14 0.65 -4.98
N MET A 42 1.36 0.87 -3.91
CA MET A 42 1.83 1.51 -2.69
C MET A 42 1.45 0.71 -1.45
N PHE A 43 2.34 0.71 -0.48
CA PHE A 43 2.12 0.11 0.83
C PHE A 43 1.93 1.25 1.84
N PRO A 44 0.68 1.55 2.27
CA PRO A 44 0.40 2.73 3.09
C PRO A 44 1.03 2.65 4.48
N GLU A 45 1.29 1.48 5.00
CA GLU A 45 1.94 1.27 6.29
C GLU A 45 3.43 1.66 6.27
N GLY A 46 4.06 1.71 5.09
CA GLY A 46 5.47 2.07 4.90
C GLY A 46 6.48 1.10 5.50
N THR A 47 6.01 0.03 6.12
CA THR A 47 6.82 -1.04 6.72
C THR A 47 6.02 -2.35 6.76
N ARG A 48 6.68 -3.46 7.06
CA ARG A 48 6.00 -4.74 7.28
C ARG A 48 5.42 -4.77 8.70
N ILE A 49 4.12 -4.99 8.80
CA ILE A 49 3.43 -5.13 10.07
C ILE A 49 3.39 -6.62 10.46
N PRO A 50 3.61 -6.97 11.74
CA PRO A 50 3.46 -8.34 12.20
C PRO A 50 2.02 -8.85 12.02
N ARG A 51 1.87 -10.16 11.75
CA ARG A 51 0.56 -10.81 11.61
C ARG A 51 -0.30 -10.57 12.86
N GLY A 52 -1.55 -10.20 12.66
CA GLY A 52 -2.49 -9.92 13.75
C GLY A 52 -2.37 -8.53 14.37
N GLN A 53 -1.52 -7.67 13.82
CA GLN A 53 -1.38 -6.29 14.26
C GLN A 53 -1.84 -5.32 13.18
N LYS A 54 -2.35 -4.17 13.60
CA LYS A 54 -2.70 -3.05 12.73
C LYS A 54 -1.54 -2.06 12.72
N GLY A 55 -1.16 -1.61 11.53
CA GLY A 55 -0.16 -0.55 11.34
C GLY A 55 -0.77 0.84 11.29
N GLU A 56 0.11 1.84 11.22
CA GLU A 56 -0.28 3.23 10.93
C GLU A 56 -0.35 3.44 9.41
N TYR A 57 -1.51 3.81 8.91
CA TYR A 57 -1.73 4.10 7.49
C TYR A 57 -1.37 5.53 7.14
N LYS A 58 -0.47 5.72 6.18
CA LYS A 58 0.07 7.01 5.74
C LYS A 58 -0.62 7.49 4.47
N THR A 59 -0.97 8.76 4.43
CA THR A 59 -1.74 9.38 3.34
C THR A 59 -0.96 9.63 2.04
N GLY A 60 0.30 9.19 1.93
CA GLY A 60 1.11 9.41 0.73
C GLY A 60 0.50 8.87 -0.55
N GLY A 61 -0.11 7.66 -0.49
CA GLY A 61 -0.77 7.02 -1.63
C GLY A 61 -2.04 7.73 -2.05
N THR A 62 -2.89 8.10 -1.10
CA THR A 62 -4.14 8.82 -1.39
C THR A 62 -3.88 10.24 -1.89
N ARG A 63 -2.87 10.94 -1.37
CA ARG A 63 -2.44 12.24 -1.90
C ARG A 63 -1.96 12.14 -3.34
N LEU A 64 -1.24 11.06 -3.69
CA LEU A 64 -0.82 10.81 -5.07
C LEU A 64 -2.03 10.55 -5.98
N ALA A 65 -2.96 9.70 -5.55
CA ALA A 65 -4.17 9.37 -6.30
C ALA A 65 -5.02 10.61 -6.59
N ILE A 66 -5.23 11.48 -5.58
CA ILE A 66 -5.94 12.75 -5.71
C ILE A 66 -5.22 13.68 -6.69
N ALA A 67 -3.90 13.85 -6.55
CA ALA A 67 -3.10 14.70 -7.43
C ALA A 67 -3.10 14.21 -8.89
N ALA A 68 -3.23 12.91 -9.11
CA ALA A 68 -3.30 12.31 -10.44
C ALA A 68 -4.74 12.19 -10.99
N GLY A 69 -5.76 12.35 -10.14
CA GLY A 69 -7.16 12.19 -10.52
C GLY A 69 -7.56 10.74 -10.83
N VAL A 70 -6.87 9.76 -10.21
CA VAL A 70 -7.10 8.33 -10.43
C VAL A 70 -7.74 7.66 -9.21
N PRO A 71 -8.56 6.61 -9.37
CA PRO A 71 -9.12 5.88 -8.24
C PRO A 71 -8.06 5.09 -7.48
N VAL A 72 -8.38 4.73 -6.25
CA VAL A 72 -7.58 3.80 -5.41
C VAL A 72 -8.27 2.45 -5.39
N ILE A 73 -7.52 1.38 -5.62
CA ILE A 73 -8.00 0.01 -5.47
C ILE A 73 -7.32 -0.57 -4.22
N PRO A 74 -8.06 -0.82 -3.14
CA PRO A 74 -7.51 -1.42 -1.95
C PRO A 74 -7.26 -2.92 -2.15
N ILE A 75 -6.13 -3.42 -1.62
CA ILE A 75 -5.74 -4.82 -1.72
C ILE A 75 -5.31 -5.31 -0.34
N ALA A 76 -5.93 -6.39 0.13
CA ALA A 76 -5.55 -7.09 1.35
C ALA A 76 -4.79 -8.38 1.01
N VAL A 77 -3.69 -8.67 1.73
CA VAL A 77 -2.80 -9.81 1.42
C VAL A 77 -2.36 -10.50 2.71
N THR A 78 -2.57 -11.82 2.82
CA THR A 78 -2.20 -12.62 3.99
C THR A 78 -0.76 -13.16 3.95
N SER A 79 0.16 -12.46 3.28
CA SER A 79 1.55 -12.91 3.07
C SER A 79 2.32 -13.16 4.37
N ALA A 80 1.96 -12.51 5.47
CA ALA A 80 2.58 -12.69 6.78
C ALA A 80 2.40 -14.11 7.37
N ARG A 81 1.42 -14.89 6.88
CA ARG A 81 1.27 -16.33 7.20
C ARG A 81 2.50 -17.13 6.77
N CYS A 82 2.96 -16.88 5.54
CA CYS A 82 4.05 -17.61 4.92
C CYS A 82 5.42 -16.96 5.15
N TRP A 83 5.43 -15.63 5.30
CA TRP A 83 6.64 -14.85 5.51
C TRP A 83 6.49 -13.84 6.64
N PRO A 84 6.62 -14.28 7.90
CA PRO A 84 6.53 -13.39 9.06
C PRO A 84 7.55 -12.25 9.01
N THR A 85 7.21 -11.13 9.63
CA THR A 85 8.09 -9.96 9.73
C THR A 85 9.44 -10.35 10.35
N LYS A 86 10.54 -9.90 9.71
CA LYS A 86 11.93 -10.20 10.10
C LYS A 86 12.34 -11.68 10.01
N ALA A 87 11.49 -12.59 9.56
CA ALA A 87 11.88 -13.97 9.38
C ALA A 87 12.72 -14.14 8.10
N PHE A 88 13.83 -14.85 8.21
CA PHE A 88 14.65 -15.27 7.07
C PHE A 88 14.01 -16.46 6.34
N ILE A 89 13.44 -17.38 7.12
CA ILE A 89 12.82 -18.60 6.60
C ILE A 89 11.37 -18.31 6.23
N LYS A 90 11.01 -18.66 4.99
CA LYS A 90 9.63 -18.68 4.51
C LYS A 90 9.00 -20.04 4.83
N LYS A 91 7.74 -20.03 5.21
CA LYS A 91 6.96 -21.24 5.46
C LYS A 91 6.08 -21.55 4.24
N PRO A 92 5.93 -22.81 3.85
CA PRO A 92 4.96 -23.15 2.81
C PRO A 92 3.54 -22.85 3.30
N GLY A 93 2.68 -22.45 2.38
CA GLY A 93 1.28 -22.13 2.71
C GLY A 93 0.58 -21.39 1.58
N VAL A 94 -0.68 -21.05 1.82
CA VAL A 94 -1.52 -20.28 0.91
C VAL A 94 -1.47 -18.81 1.32
N VAL A 95 -1.29 -17.95 0.34
CA VAL A 95 -1.41 -16.49 0.47
C VAL A 95 -2.70 -16.07 -0.23
N ASP A 96 -3.64 -15.57 0.55
CA ASP A 96 -4.88 -15.03 0.02
C ASP A 96 -4.67 -13.56 -0.37
N ILE A 97 -5.24 -13.17 -1.50
CA ILE A 97 -5.25 -11.78 -1.99
C ILE A 97 -6.70 -11.42 -2.26
N SER A 98 -7.17 -10.36 -1.60
CA SER A 98 -8.48 -9.76 -1.85
C SER A 98 -8.31 -8.40 -2.49
N ILE A 99 -9.01 -8.16 -3.59
CA ILE A 99 -8.98 -6.92 -4.36
C ILE A 99 -10.34 -6.27 -4.25
N GLY A 100 -10.39 -5.05 -3.71
CA GLY A 100 -11.61 -4.28 -3.52
C GLY A 100 -12.07 -3.54 -4.77
N GLN A 101 -13.20 -2.89 -4.65
CA GLN A 101 -13.72 -2.00 -5.68
C GLN A 101 -12.89 -0.71 -5.77
N ALA A 102 -12.88 -0.10 -6.94
CA ALA A 102 -12.22 1.17 -7.15
C ALA A 102 -12.90 2.28 -6.34
N ILE A 103 -12.15 2.96 -5.49
CA ILE A 103 -12.61 4.07 -4.65
C ILE A 103 -12.25 5.38 -5.34
N PRO A 104 -13.21 6.24 -5.71
CA PRO A 104 -12.93 7.53 -6.35
C PRO A 104 -12.09 8.44 -5.45
N SER A 105 -11.11 9.13 -6.01
CA SER A 105 -10.22 10.05 -5.28
C SER A 105 -10.60 11.53 -5.47
N VAL A 106 -11.29 11.86 -6.55
CA VAL A 106 -11.60 13.25 -6.93
C VAL A 106 -12.58 13.88 -5.93
N GLY A 107 -12.28 15.12 -5.49
CA GLY A 107 -13.15 15.87 -4.58
C GLY A 107 -13.09 15.44 -3.11
N ARG A 108 -12.11 14.63 -2.74
CA ARG A 108 -11.96 14.08 -1.38
C ARG A 108 -10.68 14.57 -0.71
N SER A 109 -10.65 14.58 0.62
CA SER A 109 -9.41 14.75 1.36
C SER A 109 -8.59 13.45 1.38
N ALA A 110 -7.28 13.57 1.52
CA ALA A 110 -6.39 12.41 1.54
C ALA A 110 -6.63 11.53 2.78
N GLU A 111 -7.02 12.15 3.88
CA GLU A 111 -7.31 11.53 5.16
C GLU A 111 -8.60 10.71 5.10
N GLU A 112 -9.68 11.29 4.56
CA GLU A 112 -10.96 10.58 4.37
C GLU A 112 -10.81 9.39 3.43
N LEU A 113 -10.12 9.59 2.30
CA LEU A 113 -9.86 8.52 1.35
C LEU A 113 -9.01 7.41 1.99
N MET A 114 -7.99 7.76 2.78
CA MET A 114 -7.16 6.77 3.46
C MET A 114 -7.94 6.02 4.54
N LEU A 115 -8.81 6.70 5.28
CA LEU A 115 -9.64 6.05 6.28
C LEU A 115 -10.57 4.99 5.66
N GLU A 116 -11.15 5.27 4.49
CA GLU A 116 -11.96 4.30 3.76
C GLU A 116 -11.14 3.09 3.28
N VAL A 117 -9.95 3.35 2.72
CA VAL A 117 -9.01 2.29 2.30
C VAL A 117 -8.59 1.44 3.49
N GLU A 118 -8.22 2.06 4.60
CA GLU A 118 -7.83 1.40 5.84
C GLU A 118 -8.97 0.51 6.37
N ASN A 119 -10.17 1.05 6.51
CA ASN A 119 -11.32 0.30 7.01
C ASN A 119 -11.62 -0.92 6.14
N TRP A 120 -11.51 -0.78 4.83
CA TRP A 120 -11.72 -1.90 3.92
C TRP A 120 -10.62 -2.97 4.07
N ILE A 121 -9.35 -2.57 4.09
CA ILE A 121 -8.22 -3.51 4.23
C ILE A 121 -8.29 -4.25 5.56
N GLU A 122 -8.54 -3.55 6.67
CA GLU A 122 -8.63 -4.15 7.99
C GLU A 122 -9.81 -5.14 8.08
N ALA A 123 -10.98 -4.78 7.55
CA ALA A 123 -12.12 -5.68 7.50
C ALA A 123 -11.83 -6.96 6.70
N GLU A 124 -11.17 -6.82 5.55
CA GLU A 124 -10.75 -7.96 4.73
C GLU A 124 -9.68 -8.81 5.43
N MET A 125 -8.72 -8.22 6.12
CA MET A 125 -7.72 -8.97 6.90
C MET A 125 -8.38 -9.81 8.00
N HIS A 126 -9.38 -9.26 8.71
CA HIS A 126 -10.17 -10.03 9.69
C HIS A 126 -10.93 -11.19 9.04
N ARG A 127 -11.46 -11.00 7.85
CA ARG A 127 -12.18 -12.04 7.09
C ARG A 127 -11.26 -13.13 6.56
N LEU A 128 -10.10 -12.74 6.02
CA LEU A 128 -9.15 -13.67 5.38
C LEU A 128 -8.30 -14.44 6.40
N ASP A 129 -8.01 -13.84 7.55
CA ASP A 129 -7.14 -14.41 8.57
C ASP A 129 -7.72 -14.30 9.99
N PRO A 130 -8.92 -14.89 10.26
CA PRO A 130 -9.61 -14.74 11.54
C PRO A 130 -8.84 -15.30 12.74
N GLU A 131 -7.91 -16.22 12.49
CA GLU A 131 -7.05 -16.75 13.56
C GLU A 131 -6.07 -15.71 14.12
N ALA A 132 -5.60 -14.79 13.25
CA ALA A 132 -4.69 -13.73 13.64
C ALA A 132 -5.41 -12.48 14.14
N TYR A 133 -6.64 -12.28 13.69
CA TYR A 133 -7.48 -11.13 14.01
C TYR A 133 -8.78 -11.60 14.69
N PRO A 134 -8.73 -12.11 15.93
CA PRO A 134 -9.93 -12.55 16.63
C PRO A 134 -10.90 -11.38 16.82
N ALA A 135 -12.21 -11.65 16.68
CA ALA A 135 -13.24 -10.66 16.97
C ALA A 135 -13.07 -10.17 18.43
N LYS A 136 -13.03 -8.87 18.61
CA LYS A 136 -13.05 -8.29 19.96
C LYS A 136 -14.43 -8.57 20.55
N HIS A 137 -14.48 -9.42 21.57
CA HIS A 137 -15.65 -9.66 22.40
C HIS A 137 -15.97 -8.43 23.24
#